data_08dce78a1147f07d085e77c8799a466d
#
_entry.id   08dce78a1147f07d085e77c8799a466d
#
_cell.length_a   1.000
_cell.length_b   1.000
_cell.length_c   1.000
_cell.angle_alpha   90.00
_cell.angle_beta   90.00
_cell.angle_gamma   90.00
#
_symmetry.space_group_name_H-M   'P 1'
#
loop_
_entity.id
_entity.type
_entity.pdbx_description
1 polymer ?
#
loop_
_entity_poly.entity_id
_entity_poly.type
_entity_poly.pdbx_seq_one_letter_code
_entity_poly.pdbx_strand_id
1 'polypeptide(L)'
;MKKFLKILLILILIFIIFFLTNKLLMPKYMDSLVEGSMISQYYDEDKNHEVIFIGDCEVYANFSPMVIYEETGITSYVRGSSQQLLWQSYYILEETLKYEKPKVVVFNVNAMRYDKPVSEAYNRLTLDKMKWSKQKYEMIKASMTEEE
;
A
#
# COMPACT_ATOMS: atom_id res chain seq x y z
N MET A 1 -5.63 -2.03 -44.56
CA MET A 1 -4.32 -1.83 -43.90
C MET A 1 -4.04 -0.40 -43.45
N LYS A 2 -3.97 0.60 -44.30
CA LYS A 2 -3.61 2.00 -43.92
C LYS A 2 -4.53 2.63 -42.87
N LYS A 3 -5.87 2.39 -42.90
CA LYS A 3 -6.81 2.90 -41.93
C LYS A 3 -6.62 2.22 -40.54
N PHE A 4 -6.41 0.93 -40.52
CA PHE A 4 -6.14 0.17 -39.30
C PHE A 4 -4.85 0.67 -38.62
N LEU A 5 -3.79 0.86 -39.36
CA LEU A 5 -2.52 1.36 -38.86
C LEU A 5 -2.66 2.78 -38.26
N LYS A 6 -3.44 3.67 -38.90
CA LYS A 6 -3.72 5.01 -38.36
C LYS A 6 -4.48 4.94 -37.02
N ILE A 7 -5.51 4.08 -36.91
CA ILE A 7 -6.26 3.90 -35.66
C ILE A 7 -5.33 3.38 -34.57
N LEU A 8 -4.50 2.39 -34.87
CA LEU A 8 -3.54 1.83 -33.91
C LEU A 8 -2.56 2.91 -33.40
N LEU A 9 -2.02 3.72 -34.28
CA LEU A 9 -1.12 4.82 -33.90
C LEU A 9 -1.81 5.86 -33.02
N ILE A 10 -3.06 6.20 -33.29
CA ILE A 10 -3.84 7.12 -32.45
C ILE A 10 -4.05 6.52 -31.05
N LEU A 11 -4.40 5.24 -30.95
CA LEU A 11 -4.58 4.57 -29.66
C LEU A 11 -3.28 4.52 -28.85
N ILE A 12 -2.15 4.24 -29.51
CA ILE A 12 -0.83 4.27 -28.85
C ILE A 12 -0.50 5.68 -28.36
N LEU A 13 -0.77 6.72 -29.16
CA LEU A 13 -0.53 8.10 -28.77
C LEU A 13 -1.40 8.50 -27.56
N ILE A 14 -2.68 8.15 -27.55
CA ILE A 14 -3.58 8.40 -26.42
C ILE A 14 -3.06 7.69 -25.17
N PHE A 15 -2.63 6.44 -25.29
CA PHE A 15 -2.07 5.68 -24.18
C PHE A 15 -0.79 6.33 -23.62
N ILE A 16 0.10 6.78 -24.49
CA ILE A 16 1.34 7.47 -24.09
C ILE A 16 1.00 8.78 -23.36
N ILE A 17 0.09 9.59 -23.90
CA ILE A 17 -0.34 10.85 -23.28
C ILE A 17 -0.95 10.55 -21.90
N PHE A 18 -1.84 9.58 -21.79
CA PHE A 18 -2.45 9.17 -20.52
C PHE A 18 -1.38 8.72 -19.52
N PHE A 19 -0.43 7.90 -19.94
CA PHE A 19 0.66 7.42 -19.09
C PHE A 19 1.55 8.56 -18.59
N LEU A 20 1.94 9.49 -19.49
CA LEU A 20 2.76 10.65 -19.11
C LEU A 20 2.01 11.60 -18.19
N THR A 21 0.74 11.84 -18.44
CA THR A 21 -0.12 12.68 -17.59
C THR A 21 -0.26 12.06 -16.20
N ASN A 22 -0.52 10.76 -16.11
CA ASN A 22 -0.56 10.04 -14.83
C ASN A 22 0.77 10.21 -14.07
N LYS A 23 1.90 9.98 -14.74
CA LYS A 23 3.22 10.13 -14.12
C LYS A 23 3.51 11.56 -13.66
N LEU A 24 3.01 12.56 -14.38
CA LEU A 24 3.17 13.97 -14.02
C LEU A 24 2.31 14.37 -12.81
N LEU A 25 1.06 13.88 -12.77
CA LEU A 25 0.10 14.22 -11.73
C LEU A 25 0.28 13.38 -10.44
N MET A 26 0.99 12.25 -10.51
CA MET A 26 1.24 11.41 -9.33
C MET A 26 2.06 12.19 -8.30
N PRO A 27 1.64 12.26 -7.04
CA PRO A 27 2.40 12.93 -6.00
C PRO A 27 3.79 12.30 -5.82
N LYS A 28 4.83 13.11 -5.91
CA LYS A 28 6.24 12.66 -5.80
C LYS A 28 6.76 12.71 -4.36
N TYR A 29 6.07 13.43 -3.50
CA TYR A 29 6.48 13.59 -2.10
C TYR A 29 6.28 12.34 -1.24
N MET A 30 5.52 11.36 -1.72
CA MET A 30 5.25 10.12 -0.98
C MET A 30 6.51 9.34 -0.61
N ASP A 31 7.59 9.44 -1.40
CA ASP A 31 8.86 8.76 -1.10
C ASP A 31 9.63 9.42 0.06
N SER A 32 9.33 10.67 0.37
CA SER A 32 9.90 11.39 1.51
C SER A 32 9.12 11.19 2.80
N LEU A 33 7.95 10.57 2.73
CA LEU A 33 7.15 10.23 3.90
C LEU A 33 7.51 8.84 4.40
N VAL A 34 7.57 8.68 5.72
CA VAL A 34 7.90 7.41 6.37
C VAL A 34 6.96 6.30 5.91
N GLU A 35 5.67 6.58 5.86
CA GLU A 35 4.64 5.63 5.48
C GLU A 35 4.77 5.19 4.01
N GLY A 36 4.98 6.15 3.11
CA GLY A 36 5.17 5.84 1.69
C GLY A 36 6.42 5.00 1.46
N SER A 37 7.49 5.30 2.18
CA SER A 37 8.74 4.53 2.17
C SER A 37 8.53 3.10 2.67
N MET A 38 7.91 2.91 3.84
CA MET A 38 7.66 1.57 4.42
C MET A 38 6.83 0.69 3.48
N ILE A 39 5.77 1.25 2.86
CA ILE A 39 4.93 0.46 1.96
C ILE A 39 5.68 0.07 0.69
N SER A 40 6.49 0.97 0.11
CA SER A 40 7.26 0.67 -1.10
C SER A 40 8.44 -0.26 -0.84
N GLN A 41 9.19 -0.03 0.22
CA GLN A 41 10.37 -0.84 0.60
C GLN A 41 10.01 -2.28 0.89
N TYR A 42 8.80 -2.54 1.42
CA TYR A 42 8.35 -3.91 1.63
C TYR A 42 8.56 -4.80 0.40
N TYR A 43 8.41 -4.28 -0.81
CA TYR A 43 8.54 -5.09 -2.03
C TYR A 43 9.98 -5.40 -2.41
N ASP A 44 10.93 -4.66 -1.85
CA ASP A 44 12.37 -4.80 -2.11
C ASP A 44 13.07 -5.62 -1.03
N GLU A 45 12.42 -5.83 0.12
CA GLU A 45 12.89 -6.67 1.21
C GLU A 45 12.77 -8.17 0.92
N ASP A 46 13.59 -8.97 1.57
CA ASP A 46 13.47 -10.43 1.58
C ASP A 46 12.16 -10.86 2.27
N LYS A 47 11.43 -11.79 1.66
CA LYS A 47 10.11 -12.23 2.16
C LYS A 47 10.25 -13.42 3.12
N ASN A 48 10.89 -13.18 4.26
CA ASN A 48 11.15 -14.19 5.30
C ASN A 48 10.85 -13.68 6.73
N HIS A 49 9.95 -12.71 6.84
CA HIS A 49 9.60 -12.17 8.14
C HIS A 49 8.75 -13.15 8.94
N GLU A 50 9.17 -13.39 10.18
CA GLU A 50 8.43 -14.24 11.11
C GLU A 50 7.21 -13.53 11.69
N VAL A 51 7.31 -12.20 11.87
CA VAL A 51 6.24 -11.36 12.43
C VAL A 51 5.97 -10.19 11.49
N ILE A 52 4.69 -9.96 11.21
CA ILE A 52 4.23 -8.77 10.47
C ILE A 52 3.31 -7.94 11.37
N PHE A 53 3.62 -6.66 11.51
CA PHE A 53 2.79 -5.69 12.20
C PHE A 53 1.96 -4.92 11.17
N ILE A 54 0.63 -4.91 11.34
CA ILE A 54 -0.29 -4.22 10.41
C ILE A 54 -1.21 -3.29 11.21
N GLY A 55 -1.36 -2.05 10.76
CA GLY A 55 -2.27 -1.10 11.36
C GLY A 55 -1.95 0.36 11.05
N ASP A 56 -2.42 1.24 11.90
CA ASP A 56 -2.22 2.68 11.78
C ASP A 56 -0.82 3.13 12.26
N CYS A 57 -0.65 4.41 12.55
CA CYS A 57 0.62 4.97 13.02
C CYS A 57 1.14 4.33 14.31
N GLU A 58 0.30 3.74 15.12
CA GLU A 58 0.70 3.08 16.36
C GLU A 58 1.68 1.91 16.10
N VAL A 59 1.54 1.20 14.98
CA VAL A 59 2.43 0.05 14.71
C VAL A 59 3.85 0.49 14.40
N TYR A 60 4.07 1.55 13.65
CA TYR A 60 5.44 2.00 13.37
C TYR A 60 6.00 2.94 14.44
N ALA A 61 5.14 3.54 15.26
CA ALA A 61 5.59 4.36 16.39
C ALA A 61 6.04 3.51 17.60
N ASN A 62 5.44 2.32 17.77
CA ASN A 62 5.67 1.51 18.97
C ASN A 62 6.52 0.25 18.71
N PHE A 63 6.62 -0.23 17.49
CA PHE A 63 7.40 -1.43 17.15
C PHE A 63 8.58 -1.10 16.24
N SER A 64 9.78 -1.45 16.69
CA SER A 64 10.99 -1.34 15.91
C SER A 64 11.47 -2.74 15.49
N PRO A 65 11.38 -3.11 14.20
CA PRO A 65 11.90 -4.38 13.71
C PRO A 65 13.36 -4.61 14.04
N MET A 66 14.18 -3.56 14.01
CA MET A 66 15.61 -3.65 14.32
C MET A 66 15.84 -4.03 15.78
N VAL A 67 15.16 -3.37 16.72
CA VAL A 67 15.28 -3.68 18.16
C VAL A 67 14.77 -5.10 18.44
N ILE A 68 13.65 -5.50 17.85
CA ILE A 68 13.13 -6.86 18.00
C ILE A 68 14.16 -7.88 17.53
N TYR A 69 14.78 -7.64 16.39
CA TYR A 69 15.79 -8.54 15.86
C TYR A 69 17.06 -8.59 16.74
N GLU A 70 17.54 -7.46 17.21
CA GLU A 70 18.71 -7.37 18.11
C GLU A 70 18.49 -8.11 19.43
N GLU A 71 17.29 -7.99 20.01
CA GLU A 71 16.94 -8.58 21.29
C GLU A 71 16.57 -10.07 21.22
N THR A 72 15.96 -10.50 20.10
CA THR A 72 15.30 -11.81 20.02
C THR A 72 15.75 -12.67 18.84
N GLY A 73 16.41 -12.11 17.85
CA GLY A 73 16.70 -12.75 16.56
C GLY A 73 15.48 -12.95 15.65
N ILE A 74 14.29 -12.43 16.04
CA ILE A 74 13.06 -12.58 15.27
C ILE A 74 13.02 -11.54 14.15
N THR A 75 12.86 -11.99 12.92
CA THR A 75 12.66 -11.11 11.77
C THR A 75 11.23 -10.57 11.74
N SER A 76 11.09 -9.26 11.56
CA SER A 76 9.76 -8.65 11.51
C SER A 76 9.71 -7.49 10.53
N TYR A 77 8.51 -7.13 10.10
CA TYR A 77 8.27 -5.96 9.25
C TYR A 77 6.99 -5.23 9.66
N VAL A 78 6.97 -3.92 9.43
CA VAL A 78 5.82 -3.07 9.72
C VAL A 78 5.15 -2.65 8.40
N ARG A 79 3.88 -2.95 8.27
CA ARG A 79 3.03 -2.53 7.14
C ARG A 79 1.91 -1.62 7.64
N GLY A 80 2.27 -0.38 7.95
CA GLY A 80 1.36 0.59 8.51
C GLY A 80 1.40 1.93 7.79
N SER A 81 0.35 2.70 7.95
CA SER A 81 0.26 4.09 7.48
C SER A 81 -0.61 4.91 8.43
N SER A 82 -0.39 6.23 8.45
CA SER A 82 -1.19 7.12 9.30
C SER A 82 -2.68 6.94 9.02
N GLN A 83 -3.46 6.74 10.07
CA GLN A 83 -4.91 6.55 10.04
C GLN A 83 -5.37 5.40 9.11
N GLN A 84 -4.54 4.38 8.98
CA GLN A 84 -4.90 3.18 8.24
C GLN A 84 -6.14 2.52 8.86
N LEU A 85 -7.17 2.33 8.03
CA LEU A 85 -8.43 1.74 8.46
C LEU A 85 -8.35 0.21 8.51
N LEU A 86 -9.29 -0.40 9.23
CA LEU A 86 -9.31 -1.86 9.40
C LEU A 86 -9.46 -2.60 8.07
N TRP A 87 -10.32 -2.11 7.17
CA TRP A 87 -10.49 -2.71 5.84
C TRP A 87 -9.25 -2.54 4.96
N GLN A 88 -8.49 -1.43 5.08
CA GLN A 88 -7.19 -1.28 4.41
C GLN A 88 -6.19 -2.29 4.95
N SER A 89 -6.13 -2.46 6.26
CA SER A 89 -5.29 -3.45 6.93
C SER A 89 -5.60 -4.87 6.48
N TYR A 90 -6.87 -5.20 6.25
CA TYR A 90 -7.29 -6.49 5.70
C TYR A 90 -6.69 -6.75 4.31
N TYR A 91 -6.79 -5.79 3.39
CA TYR A 91 -6.24 -5.96 2.04
C TYR A 91 -4.71 -6.00 2.03
N ILE A 92 -4.06 -5.26 2.93
CA ILE A 92 -2.60 -5.34 3.14
C ILE A 92 -2.21 -6.74 3.65
N LEU A 93 -2.96 -7.31 4.57
CA LEU A 93 -2.74 -8.69 5.02
C LEU A 93 -2.89 -9.69 3.88
N GLU A 94 -3.98 -9.60 3.12
CA GLU A 94 -4.19 -10.48 1.96
C GLU A 94 -3.05 -10.38 0.94
N GLU A 95 -2.53 -9.16 0.72
CA GLU A 95 -1.39 -8.97 -0.16
C GLU A 95 -0.11 -9.55 0.44
N THR A 96 0.15 -9.32 1.73
CA THR A 96 1.32 -9.88 2.43
C THR A 96 1.37 -11.39 2.30
N LEU A 97 0.24 -12.06 2.52
CA LEU A 97 0.14 -13.53 2.46
C LEU A 97 0.37 -14.13 1.06
N LYS A 98 0.42 -13.30 0.02
CA LYS A 98 0.85 -13.74 -1.32
C LYS A 98 2.36 -13.78 -1.48
N TYR A 99 3.07 -12.92 -0.76
CA TYR A 99 4.53 -12.80 -0.85
C TYR A 99 5.24 -13.66 0.17
N GLU A 100 4.66 -13.81 1.37
CA GLU A 100 5.27 -14.53 2.49
C GLU A 100 4.23 -15.18 3.41
N LYS A 101 4.71 -16.03 4.30
CA LYS A 101 3.88 -16.74 5.30
C LYS A 101 4.43 -16.47 6.69
N PRO A 102 4.12 -15.33 7.30
CA PRO A 102 4.59 -15.01 8.64
C PRO A 102 4.02 -16.01 9.65
N LYS A 103 4.77 -16.27 10.72
CA LYS A 103 4.32 -17.12 11.84
C LYS A 103 3.26 -16.40 12.68
N VAL A 104 3.39 -15.08 12.79
CA VAL A 104 2.50 -14.22 13.59
C VAL A 104 2.18 -12.95 12.81
N VAL A 105 0.92 -12.54 12.86
CA VAL A 105 0.49 -11.21 12.43
C VAL A 105 -0.08 -10.47 13.63
N VAL A 106 0.48 -9.30 13.91
CA VAL A 106 0.00 -8.39 14.96
C VAL A 106 -0.85 -7.32 14.30
N PHE A 107 -2.12 -7.30 14.64
CA PHE A 107 -3.09 -6.34 14.09
C PHE A 107 -3.39 -5.25 15.10
N ASN A 108 -3.19 -3.99 14.72
CA ASN A 108 -3.66 -2.88 15.53
C ASN A 108 -5.17 -2.70 15.30
N VAL A 109 -5.93 -2.84 16.37
CA VAL A 109 -7.39 -2.72 16.34
C VAL A 109 -7.90 -1.30 16.64
N ASN A 110 -7.01 -0.33 16.86
CA ASN A 110 -7.39 1.06 17.11
C ASN A 110 -8.20 1.63 15.93
N ALA A 111 -7.91 1.18 14.72
CA ALA A 111 -8.63 1.51 13.49
C ALA A 111 -10.13 1.13 13.51
N MET A 112 -10.57 0.27 14.44
CA MET A 112 -12.01 -0.04 14.63
C MET A 112 -12.83 1.16 15.09
N ARG A 113 -12.18 2.24 15.54
CA ARG A 113 -12.85 3.48 15.96
C ARG A 113 -13.30 4.35 14.78
N TYR A 114 -12.81 4.06 13.58
CA TYR A 114 -12.99 4.91 12.41
C TYR A 114 -13.56 4.09 11.25
N ASP A 115 -14.69 4.54 10.74
CA ASP A 115 -15.34 3.87 9.60
C ASP A 115 -14.82 4.41 8.26
N LYS A 116 -14.41 5.68 8.24
CA LYS A 116 -14.04 6.44 7.01
C LYS A 116 -12.68 7.07 7.13
N PRO A 117 -11.96 7.24 6.00
CA PRO A 117 -10.74 8.03 5.99
C PRO A 117 -11.05 9.48 6.43
N VAL A 118 -10.21 10.03 7.29
CA VAL A 118 -10.34 11.45 7.72
C VAL A 118 -10.17 12.40 6.53
N SER A 119 -9.35 12.00 5.56
CA SER A 119 -9.18 12.71 4.30
C SER A 119 -8.65 11.76 3.21
N GLU A 120 -8.84 12.15 1.96
CA GLU A 120 -8.28 11.45 0.80
C GLU A 120 -6.74 11.34 0.88
N ALA A 121 -6.08 12.33 1.47
CA ALA A 121 -4.63 12.28 1.65
C ALA A 121 -4.20 11.06 2.50
N TYR A 122 -4.89 10.76 3.59
CA TYR A 122 -4.60 9.58 4.42
C TYR A 122 -4.94 8.26 3.71
N ASN A 123 -6.04 8.23 2.96
CA ASN A 123 -6.37 7.08 2.12
C ASN A 123 -5.24 6.78 1.13
N ARG A 124 -4.70 7.79 0.50
CA ARG A 124 -3.61 7.69 -0.47
C ARG A 124 -2.26 7.30 0.15
N LEU A 125 -1.98 7.65 1.40
CA LEU A 125 -0.77 7.19 2.10
C LEU A 125 -0.63 5.67 2.08
N THR A 126 -1.74 4.95 2.24
CA THR A 126 -1.76 3.49 2.15
C THR A 126 -1.68 3.00 0.71
N LEU A 127 -2.44 3.62 -0.21
CA LEU A 127 -2.69 3.10 -1.55
C LEU A 127 -1.58 3.40 -2.55
N ASP A 128 -1.04 4.63 -2.55
CA ASP A 128 -0.25 5.12 -3.68
C ASP A 128 1.03 4.31 -3.92
N LYS A 129 1.67 3.82 -2.87
CA LYS A 129 2.91 3.06 -2.95
C LYS A 129 2.73 1.53 -3.03
N MET A 130 1.52 1.03 -2.92
CA MET A 130 1.26 -0.37 -3.19
C MET A 130 1.48 -0.69 -4.68
N LYS A 131 2.12 -1.84 -4.97
CA LYS A 131 2.18 -2.36 -6.33
C LYS A 131 0.77 -2.69 -6.84
N TRP A 132 0.56 -2.55 -8.13
CA TRP A 132 -0.72 -2.94 -8.75
C TRP A 132 -0.98 -4.42 -8.52
N SER A 133 -2.11 -4.71 -7.88
CA SER A 133 -2.55 -6.06 -7.51
C SER A 133 -4.07 -6.09 -7.44
N LYS A 134 -4.64 -7.29 -7.36
CA LYS A 134 -6.07 -7.44 -7.09
C LYS A 134 -6.45 -6.78 -5.76
N GLN A 135 -5.62 -6.91 -4.74
CA GLN A 135 -5.86 -6.33 -3.41
C GLN A 135 -5.89 -4.81 -3.46
N LYS A 136 -4.94 -4.19 -4.17
CA LYS A 136 -4.97 -2.73 -4.37
C LYS A 136 -6.24 -2.29 -5.08
N TYR A 137 -6.66 -3.01 -6.12
CA TYR A 137 -7.90 -2.70 -6.85
C TYR A 137 -9.13 -2.80 -5.93
N GLU A 138 -9.27 -3.88 -5.18
CA GLU A 138 -10.40 -4.07 -4.26
C GLU A 138 -10.38 -3.03 -3.12
N MET A 139 -9.20 -2.65 -2.63
CA MET A 139 -9.04 -1.59 -1.65
C MET A 139 -9.48 -0.22 -2.20
N ILE A 140 -9.11 0.12 -3.44
CA ILE A 140 -9.60 1.35 -4.10
C ILE A 140 -11.11 1.31 -4.24
N LYS A 141 -11.66 0.18 -4.69
CA LYS A 141 -13.11 0.01 -4.84
C LYS A 141 -13.84 0.18 -3.50
N ALA A 142 -13.31 -0.41 -2.42
CA ALA A 142 -13.89 -0.25 -1.09
C ALA A 142 -13.88 1.22 -0.62
N SER A 143 -12.84 1.99 -0.96
CA SER A 143 -12.77 3.41 -0.61
C SER A 143 -13.77 4.29 -1.36
N MET A 144 -14.26 3.85 -2.51
CA MET A 144 -15.21 4.62 -3.35
C MET A 144 -16.68 4.35 -3.03
N THR A 145 -17.01 3.24 -2.39
CA THR A 145 -18.41 2.85 -2.11
C THR A 145 -19.07 3.65 -0.99
N GLU A 146 -18.33 4.53 -0.32
CA GLU A 146 -18.84 5.32 0.80
C GLU A 146 -19.21 6.77 0.43
N GLU A 147 -19.07 7.17 -0.83
CA GLU A 147 -19.41 8.53 -1.31
C GLU A 147 -20.81 8.63 -1.98
N GLU A 148 -21.62 7.57 -1.96
CA GLU A 148 -23.01 7.60 -2.44
C GLU A 148 -24.00 7.85 -1.25
#